data_e1026e69800a5329a3b2de6c8719f90c
#
_entry.id   e1026e69800a5329a3b2de6c8719f90c
#
_cell.length_a   1.000
_cell.length_b   1.000
_cell.length_c   1.000
_cell.angle_alpha   90.00
_cell.angle_beta   90.00
_cell.angle_gamma   90.00
#
_symmetry.space_group_name_H-M   'P 1'
#
loop_
_entity.id
_entity.type
_entity.pdbx_description
1 polymer ?
#
loop_
_entity_poly.entity_id
_entity_poly.type
_entity_poly.pdbx_seq_one_letter_code
_entity_poly.pdbx_strand_id
1 'polypeptide(L)'
;MQLLIHQHLLIHSTKGKIMTDVFKDIDTFATACDQPASPENYEMYIGLIDEEYTELQTALGNNDDVEQLDALIDILVVTMGAIRAAGFNGEGAWKEVMKTNFAKIDEKTGKVNKREDGKVLKPEGWVAPDLTTFVK
;
A
#
# COMPACT_ATOMS: atom_id res chain seq x y z
N MET A 1 4.73 29.42 10.11
CA MET A 1 4.43 27.99 10.00
C MET A 1 4.98 27.31 8.74
N GLN A 2 5.34 28.04 7.70
CA GLN A 2 5.96 27.50 6.47
C GLN A 2 7.46 27.17 6.59
N LEU A 3 8.18 27.71 7.58
CA LEU A 3 9.64 27.51 7.71
C LEU A 3 10.05 26.18 8.39
N LEU A 4 9.17 25.54 9.14
CA LEU A 4 9.48 24.28 9.84
C LEU A 4 9.38 23.05 8.94
N ILE A 5 8.61 23.12 7.86
CA ILE A 5 8.46 22.02 6.90
C ILE A 5 9.71 21.89 6.01
N HIS A 6 10.36 23.01 5.71
CA HIS A 6 11.58 23.02 4.88
C HIS A 6 12.83 22.47 5.56
N GLN A 7 12.92 22.55 6.89
CA GLN A 7 14.09 22.05 7.61
C GLN A 7 14.10 20.54 7.82
N HIS A 8 12.92 19.88 7.82
CA HIS A 8 12.85 18.41 7.94
C HIS A 8 13.24 17.68 6.66
N LEU A 9 13.13 18.33 5.51
CA LEU A 9 13.53 17.76 4.21
C LEU A 9 15.05 17.80 3.95
N LEU A 10 15.80 18.61 4.70
CA LEU A 10 17.25 18.83 4.48
C LEU A 10 18.17 17.92 5.30
N ILE A 11 17.65 17.17 6.26
CA ILE A 11 18.51 16.38 7.18
C ILE A 11 18.79 14.95 6.67
N HIS A 12 18.17 14.50 5.58
CA HIS A 12 18.35 13.14 5.06
C HIS A 12 19.07 13.07 3.71
N SER A 13 19.89 14.08 3.38
CA SER A 13 20.78 14.03 2.21
C SER A 13 22.11 13.37 2.58
N THR A 14 22.09 12.09 2.89
CA THR A 14 23.29 11.26 2.83
C THR A 14 23.09 10.20 1.77
N LYS A 15 23.94 10.28 0.73
CA LYS A 15 24.24 9.26 -0.29
C LYS A 15 23.50 7.92 -0.16
N GLY A 16 22.21 7.88 -0.49
CA GLY A 16 21.40 6.69 -0.55
C GLY A 16 20.13 7.02 -1.33
N LYS A 17 19.66 6.07 -2.13
CA LYS A 17 18.36 6.14 -2.78
C LYS A 17 17.30 6.42 -1.72
N ILE A 18 16.67 7.62 -1.74
CA ILE A 18 15.60 7.96 -0.80
C ILE A 18 14.44 6.98 -1.09
N MET A 19 14.18 6.09 -0.13
CA MET A 19 13.02 5.20 -0.17
C MET A 19 11.83 5.96 0.41
N THR A 20 10.76 6.07 -0.36
CA THR A 20 9.49 6.62 0.15
C THR A 20 8.91 5.65 1.19
N ASP A 21 8.62 6.15 2.39
CA ASP A 21 7.93 5.40 3.43
C ASP A 21 6.43 5.76 3.40
N VAL A 22 5.70 4.99 2.62
CA VAL A 22 4.27 5.22 2.41
C VAL A 22 3.43 5.04 3.68
N PHE A 23 3.81 4.13 4.58
CA PHE A 23 3.11 3.94 5.86
C PHE A 23 3.26 5.16 6.76
N LYS A 24 4.47 5.73 6.81
CA LYS A 24 4.74 6.95 7.57
C LYS A 24 4.02 8.16 6.98
N ASP A 25 3.98 8.29 5.67
CA ASP A 25 3.29 9.38 4.99
C ASP A 25 1.80 9.37 5.34
N ILE A 26 1.16 8.20 5.27
CA ILE A 26 -0.26 8.03 5.62
C ILE A 26 -0.51 8.34 7.10
N ASP A 27 0.34 7.86 8.01
CA ASP A 27 0.20 8.16 9.44
C ASP A 27 0.32 9.65 9.73
N THR A 28 1.29 10.32 9.11
CA THR A 28 1.50 11.75 9.23
C THR A 28 0.28 12.54 8.75
N PHE A 29 -0.24 12.19 7.58
CA PHE A 29 -1.39 12.88 7.00
C PHE A 29 -2.67 12.64 7.82
N ALA A 30 -2.98 11.40 8.17
CA ALA A 30 -4.16 11.07 8.96
C ALA A 30 -4.12 11.70 10.36
N THR A 31 -2.94 11.80 10.97
CA THR A 31 -2.75 12.51 12.24
C THR A 31 -3.06 14.00 12.07
N ALA A 32 -2.59 14.62 11.01
CA ALA A 32 -2.89 16.02 10.69
C ALA A 32 -4.38 16.28 10.40
N CYS A 33 -5.11 15.25 9.97
CA CYS A 33 -6.55 15.29 9.75
C CYS A 33 -7.38 14.98 11.02
N ASP A 34 -6.76 14.80 12.18
CA ASP A 34 -7.42 14.36 13.43
C ASP A 34 -8.21 13.06 13.25
N GLN A 35 -7.65 12.11 12.52
CA GLN A 35 -8.26 10.82 12.24
C GLN A 35 -7.57 9.68 13.02
N PRO A 36 -7.89 9.47 14.31
CA PRO A 36 -7.37 8.33 15.06
C PRO A 36 -7.93 7.01 14.54
N ALA A 37 -7.30 5.90 14.92
CA ALA A 37 -7.88 4.58 14.69
C ALA A 37 -9.23 4.46 15.41
N SER A 38 -10.28 4.19 14.64
CA SER A 38 -11.65 4.03 15.15
C SER A 38 -12.51 3.26 14.14
N PRO A 39 -13.60 2.60 14.61
CA PRO A 39 -14.56 1.96 13.71
C PRO A 39 -15.17 2.94 12.70
N GLU A 40 -15.45 4.16 13.11
CA GLU A 40 -16.04 5.22 12.28
C GLU A 40 -15.08 5.62 11.15
N ASN A 41 -13.82 5.86 11.49
CA ASN A 41 -12.81 6.20 10.49
C ASN A 41 -12.51 5.01 9.56
N TYR A 42 -12.52 3.80 10.08
CA TYR A 42 -12.37 2.60 9.25
C TYR A 42 -13.49 2.49 8.21
N GLU A 43 -14.74 2.62 8.65
CA GLU A 43 -15.90 2.57 7.75
C GLU A 43 -15.85 3.69 6.69
N MET A 44 -15.45 4.90 7.10
CA MET A 44 -15.26 6.01 6.17
C MET A 44 -14.23 5.66 5.08
N TYR A 45 -13.08 5.13 5.44
CA TYR A 45 -12.05 4.75 4.45
C TYR A 45 -12.49 3.61 3.55
N ILE A 46 -13.28 2.65 4.04
CA ILE A 46 -13.87 1.60 3.19
C ILE A 46 -14.78 2.23 2.12
N GLY A 47 -15.57 3.23 2.48
CA GLY A 47 -16.37 4.00 1.52
C GLY A 47 -15.52 4.75 0.49
N LEU A 48 -14.40 5.34 0.91
CA LEU A 48 -13.47 6.02 0.02
C LEU A 48 -12.82 5.07 -1.00
N ILE A 49 -12.50 3.83 -0.60
CA ILE A 49 -11.98 2.83 -1.55
C ILE A 49 -12.99 2.59 -2.69
N ASP A 50 -14.27 2.51 -2.40
CA ASP A 50 -15.31 2.35 -3.41
C ASP A 50 -15.42 3.57 -4.32
N GLU A 51 -15.33 4.78 -3.77
CA GLU A 51 -15.32 6.03 -4.54
C GLU A 51 -14.13 6.08 -5.51
N GLU A 52 -12.92 5.84 -5.03
CA GLU A 52 -11.70 5.87 -5.86
C GLU A 52 -11.71 4.77 -6.94
N TYR A 53 -12.27 3.60 -6.62
CA TYR A 53 -12.44 2.56 -7.62
C TYR A 53 -13.41 2.98 -8.73
N THR A 54 -14.49 3.68 -8.38
CA THR A 54 -15.45 4.22 -9.34
C THR A 54 -14.80 5.30 -10.23
N GLU A 55 -13.98 6.18 -9.66
CA GLU A 55 -13.19 7.16 -10.42
C GLU A 55 -12.23 6.50 -11.40
N LEU A 56 -11.55 5.43 -10.98
CA LEU A 56 -10.70 4.62 -11.87
C LEU A 56 -11.50 4.08 -13.06
N GLN A 57 -12.71 3.54 -12.83
CA GLN A 57 -13.56 3.02 -13.93
C GLN A 57 -13.93 4.13 -14.91
N THR A 58 -14.23 5.32 -14.43
CA THR A 58 -14.52 6.49 -15.25
C THR A 58 -13.31 6.91 -16.09
N ALA A 59 -12.14 6.99 -15.48
CA ALA A 59 -10.89 7.35 -16.15
C ALA A 59 -10.49 6.32 -17.23
N LEU A 60 -10.71 5.02 -16.97
CA LEU A 60 -10.52 3.94 -17.95
C LEU A 60 -11.48 4.11 -19.13
N GLY A 61 -12.74 4.40 -18.89
CA GLY A 61 -13.76 4.64 -19.94
C GLY A 61 -13.42 5.84 -20.82
N ASN A 62 -12.73 6.84 -20.27
CA ASN A 62 -12.31 8.06 -20.97
C ASN A 62 -10.92 7.94 -21.62
N ASN A 63 -10.19 6.86 -21.40
CA ASN A 63 -8.79 6.67 -21.80
C ASN A 63 -7.88 7.82 -21.30
N ASP A 64 -8.12 8.28 -20.09
CA ASP A 64 -7.38 9.36 -19.44
C ASP A 64 -6.29 8.76 -18.53
N ASP A 65 -5.08 8.69 -19.03
CA ASP A 65 -3.95 8.08 -18.31
C ASP A 65 -3.56 8.85 -17.04
N VAL A 66 -3.75 10.17 -17.02
CA VAL A 66 -3.44 10.99 -15.84
C VAL A 66 -4.44 10.70 -14.73
N GLU A 67 -5.72 10.73 -15.05
CA GLU A 67 -6.78 10.41 -14.08
C GLU A 67 -6.73 8.93 -13.65
N GLN A 68 -6.32 8.01 -14.53
CA GLN A 68 -6.09 6.60 -14.14
C GLN A 68 -4.98 6.49 -13.10
N LEU A 69 -3.85 7.19 -13.30
CA LEU A 69 -2.75 7.17 -12.34
C LEU A 69 -3.15 7.80 -11.01
N ASP A 70 -3.85 8.93 -11.05
CA ASP A 70 -4.36 9.60 -9.85
C ASP A 70 -5.27 8.67 -9.03
N ALA A 71 -6.28 8.07 -9.67
CA ALA A 71 -7.18 7.13 -9.02
C ALA A 71 -6.46 5.89 -8.45
N LEU A 72 -5.48 5.34 -9.17
CA LEU A 72 -4.68 4.20 -8.67
C LEU A 72 -3.86 4.56 -7.43
N ILE A 73 -3.27 5.75 -7.40
CA ILE A 73 -2.53 6.23 -6.22
C ILE A 73 -3.51 6.50 -5.06
N ASP A 74 -4.65 7.10 -5.33
CA ASP A 74 -5.66 7.37 -4.29
C ASP A 74 -6.25 6.07 -3.71
N ILE A 75 -6.44 5.03 -4.51
CA ILE A 75 -6.79 3.68 -4.02
C ILE A 75 -5.74 3.17 -3.02
N LEU A 76 -4.46 3.35 -3.30
CA LEU A 76 -3.39 2.98 -2.35
C LEU A 76 -3.49 3.80 -1.07
N VAL A 77 -3.64 5.12 -1.19
CA VAL A 77 -3.74 6.05 -0.04
C VAL A 77 -4.90 5.65 0.87
N VAL A 78 -6.11 5.52 0.33
CA VAL A 78 -7.30 5.21 1.14
C VAL A 78 -7.30 3.78 1.67
N THR A 79 -6.70 2.83 0.95
CA THR A 79 -6.51 1.45 1.45
C THR A 79 -5.58 1.44 2.66
N MET A 80 -4.47 2.15 2.60
CA MET A 80 -3.55 2.27 3.73
C MET A 80 -4.19 3.05 4.89
N GLY A 81 -5.00 4.05 4.59
CA GLY A 81 -5.82 4.76 5.56
C GLY A 81 -6.78 3.82 6.30
N ALA A 82 -7.43 2.90 5.60
CA ALA A 82 -8.30 1.89 6.18
C ALA A 82 -7.53 0.94 7.11
N ILE A 83 -6.38 0.45 6.68
CA ILE A 83 -5.51 -0.43 7.49
C ILE A 83 -5.13 0.28 8.80
N ARG A 84 -4.72 1.53 8.73
CA ARG A 84 -4.38 2.35 9.89
C ARG A 84 -5.60 2.58 10.80
N ALA A 85 -6.74 2.96 10.23
CA ALA A 85 -7.96 3.24 10.97
C ALA A 85 -8.49 2.00 11.71
N ALA A 86 -8.28 0.81 11.16
CA ALA A 86 -8.59 -0.46 11.82
C ALA A 86 -7.63 -0.80 12.97
N GLY A 87 -6.53 -0.08 13.13
CA GLY A 87 -5.49 -0.40 14.11
C GLY A 87 -4.63 -1.60 13.72
N PHE A 88 -4.62 -2.00 12.46
CA PHE A 88 -3.82 -3.12 11.98
C PHE A 88 -2.34 -2.73 11.81
N ASN A 89 -1.45 -3.70 12.00
CA ASN A 89 -0.03 -3.54 11.68
C ASN A 89 0.18 -3.73 10.17
N GLY A 90 -0.05 -2.70 9.38
CA GLY A 90 0.04 -2.75 7.92
C GLY A 90 1.46 -3.02 7.42
N GLU A 91 2.48 -2.42 8.04
CA GLU A 91 3.88 -2.64 7.67
C GLU A 91 4.31 -4.09 7.90
N GLY A 92 3.94 -4.67 9.03
CA GLY A 92 4.22 -6.08 9.32
C GLY A 92 3.49 -7.02 8.36
N ALA A 93 2.21 -6.76 8.08
CA ALA A 93 1.43 -7.52 7.13
C ALA A 93 2.01 -7.43 5.70
N TRP A 94 2.43 -6.25 5.27
CA TRP A 94 3.11 -6.06 3.98
C TRP A 94 4.36 -6.92 3.86
N LYS A 95 5.23 -6.89 4.88
CA LYS A 95 6.47 -7.69 4.90
C LYS A 95 6.16 -9.19 4.82
N GLU A 96 5.15 -9.66 5.54
CA GLU A 96 4.75 -11.07 5.52
C GLU A 96 4.20 -11.49 4.14
N VAL A 97 3.32 -10.69 3.54
CA VAL A 97 2.79 -10.96 2.20
C VAL A 97 3.92 -10.95 1.16
N MET A 98 4.81 -9.97 1.20
CA MET A 98 5.91 -9.89 0.24
C MET A 98 6.92 -11.02 0.42
N LYS A 99 7.18 -11.46 1.65
CA LYS A 99 7.99 -12.65 1.92
C LYS A 99 7.42 -13.88 1.21
N THR A 100 6.12 -14.11 1.30
CA THR A 100 5.46 -15.24 0.64
C THR A 100 5.42 -15.08 -0.89
N ASN A 101 5.32 -13.86 -1.39
CA ASN A 101 5.43 -13.58 -2.83
C ASN A 101 6.84 -13.84 -3.35
N PHE A 102 7.86 -13.40 -2.65
CA PHE A 102 9.25 -13.66 -3.02
C PHE A 102 9.62 -15.15 -2.95
N ALA A 103 8.99 -15.92 -2.07
CA ALA A 103 9.14 -17.37 -2.01
C ALA A 103 8.64 -18.11 -3.27
N LYS A 104 7.89 -17.43 -4.14
CA LYS A 104 7.50 -17.98 -5.45
C LYS A 104 8.58 -17.85 -6.52
N ILE A 105 9.63 -17.08 -6.25
CA ILE A 105 10.75 -16.90 -7.18
C ILE A 105 11.64 -18.14 -7.13
N ASP A 106 11.84 -18.76 -8.28
CA ASP A 106 12.77 -19.89 -8.43
C ASP A 106 14.21 -19.37 -8.29
N GLU A 107 14.95 -19.91 -7.31
CA GLU A 107 16.32 -19.47 -7.01
C GLU A 107 17.31 -19.72 -8.15
N LYS A 108 17.06 -20.74 -8.98
CA LYS A 108 17.93 -21.10 -10.11
C LYS A 108 17.77 -20.16 -11.29
N THR A 109 16.54 -19.74 -11.56
CA THR A 109 16.21 -18.89 -12.72
C THR A 109 16.06 -17.42 -12.36
N GLY A 110 15.86 -17.08 -11.08
CA GLY A 110 15.51 -15.74 -10.62
C GLY A 110 14.13 -15.27 -11.09
N LYS A 111 13.29 -16.20 -11.55
CA LYS A 111 11.96 -15.91 -12.10
C LYS A 111 10.89 -16.74 -11.40
N VAL A 112 9.65 -16.27 -11.47
CA VAL A 112 8.49 -17.08 -11.06
C VAL A 112 8.11 -18.04 -12.18
N ASN A 113 7.64 -19.22 -11.81
CA ASN A 113 7.02 -20.14 -12.77
C ASN A 113 5.59 -19.72 -13.03
N LYS A 114 5.18 -19.72 -14.29
CA LYS A 114 3.84 -19.31 -14.72
C LYS A 114 3.15 -20.41 -15.50
N ARG A 115 1.84 -20.46 -15.37
CA ARG A 115 0.96 -21.21 -16.23
C ARG A 115 0.89 -20.53 -17.62
N GLU A 116 0.39 -21.22 -18.65
CA GLU A 116 0.27 -20.69 -20.02
C GLU A 116 -0.52 -19.37 -20.10
N ASP A 117 -1.53 -19.19 -19.24
CA ASP A 117 -2.33 -17.96 -19.15
C ASP A 117 -1.63 -16.82 -18.35
N GLY A 118 -0.37 -17.01 -17.95
CA GLY A 118 0.42 -16.03 -17.20
C GLY A 118 0.22 -16.06 -15.70
N LYS A 119 -0.63 -16.94 -15.18
CA LYS A 119 -0.83 -17.07 -13.72
C LYS A 119 0.43 -17.63 -13.06
N VAL A 120 0.90 -16.93 -12.00
CA VAL A 120 2.03 -17.37 -11.18
C VAL A 120 1.68 -18.67 -10.47
N LEU A 121 2.56 -19.68 -10.61
CA LEU A 121 2.44 -20.95 -9.92
C LEU A 121 3.11 -20.90 -8.56
N LYS A 122 2.49 -21.54 -7.59
CA LYS A 122 3.05 -21.72 -6.24
C LYS A 122 4.01 -22.92 -6.27
N PRO A 123 5.27 -22.77 -5.80
CA PRO A 123 6.19 -23.90 -5.71
C PRO A 123 5.67 -24.95 -4.71
N GLU A 124 6.16 -26.17 -4.85
CA GLU A 124 5.87 -27.23 -3.88
C GLU A 124 6.28 -26.79 -2.46
N GLY A 125 5.42 -27.03 -1.48
CA GLY A 125 5.66 -26.62 -0.10
C GLY A 125 5.49 -25.12 0.18
N TRP A 126 5.02 -24.34 -0.80
CA TRP A 126 4.73 -22.91 -0.57
C TRP A 126 3.65 -22.72 0.51
N VAL A 127 3.91 -21.83 1.45
CA VAL A 127 3.02 -21.52 2.57
C VAL A 127 2.44 -20.12 2.36
N ALA A 128 1.12 -20.01 2.50
CA ALA A 128 0.41 -18.73 2.44
C ALA A 128 0.82 -17.81 3.61
N PRO A 129 0.69 -16.48 3.47
CA PRO A 129 0.98 -15.56 4.56
C PRO A 129 0.01 -15.79 5.73
N ASP A 130 0.54 -15.74 6.94
CA ASP A 130 -0.27 -15.73 8.17
C ASP A 130 -0.34 -14.29 8.70
N LEU A 131 -1.51 -13.70 8.60
CA LEU A 131 -1.74 -12.31 9.02
C LEU A 131 -2.41 -12.18 10.40
N THR A 132 -2.62 -13.28 11.12
CA THR A 132 -3.36 -13.28 12.40
C THR A 132 -2.76 -12.38 13.46
N THR A 133 -1.44 -12.23 13.51
CA THR A 133 -0.75 -11.39 14.50
C THR A 133 -0.76 -9.91 14.15
N PHE A 134 -1.16 -9.54 12.93
CA PHE A 134 -1.15 -8.15 12.45
C PHE A 134 -2.50 -7.43 12.59
N VAL A 135 -3.55 -8.13 13.01
CA VAL A 135 -4.91 -7.58 13.18
C VAL A 135 -5.28 -7.26 14.63
N LYS A 136 -4.34 -7.38 15.54
CA LYS A 136 -4.55 -7.12 16.98
C LYS A 136 -4.00 -5.75 17.37
#